data_51b2867ba108bbd4b95186d14a84b860
#
_entry.id   51b2867ba108bbd4b95186d14a84b860
#
_cell.length_a   1.000
_cell.length_b   1.000
_cell.length_c   1.000
_cell.angle_alpha   90.00
_cell.angle_beta   90.00
_cell.angle_gamma   90.00
#
_symmetry.space_group_name_H-M   'P 1'
#
loop_
_entity.id
_entity.type
_entity.pdbx_description
1 polymer ?
#
loop_
_entity_poly.entity_id
_entity_poly.type
_entity_poly.pdbx_seq_one_letter_code
_entity_poly.pdbx_strand_id
1 'polypeptide(L)'
;ALNPKFSFSLKELFMDILCDNEIYSFCPEVSGGLPIPRIPAEIVKRDKPFIVQNQNAEDVTINFLLGAKKALDLCKEENIKVALLKANSPSCGNIKIYDGTFSNTLIDSQGLTAKLLKENEIEIFNEEQLQELAKYIKTNK
;
A
#
# COMPACT_ATOMS: atom_id res chain seq x y z
N ALA A 1 -13.22 -17.19 -7.73
CA ALA A 1 -11.96 -17.28 -8.48
C ALA A 1 -12.13 -16.72 -9.88
N LEU A 2 -11.09 -16.10 -10.38
CA LEU A 2 -11.09 -15.59 -11.74
C LEU A 2 -10.98 -16.75 -12.72
N ASN A 3 -11.75 -16.68 -13.82
CA ASN A 3 -11.57 -17.67 -14.89
C ASN A 3 -10.25 -17.37 -15.63
N PRO A 4 -9.69 -18.36 -16.36
CA PRO A 4 -8.39 -18.18 -17.02
C PRO A 4 -8.34 -17.00 -17.98
N LYS A 5 -9.40 -16.74 -18.72
CA LYS A 5 -9.46 -15.63 -19.67
C LYS A 5 -9.35 -14.29 -18.96
N PHE A 6 -10.08 -14.14 -17.84
CA PHE A 6 -10.06 -12.91 -17.07
C PHE A 6 -8.69 -12.68 -16.42
N SER A 7 -8.10 -13.72 -15.84
CA SER A 7 -6.75 -13.64 -15.26
C SER A 7 -5.71 -13.23 -16.29
N PHE A 8 -5.81 -13.77 -17.50
CA PHE A 8 -4.90 -13.40 -18.60
C PHE A 8 -5.04 -11.92 -18.95
N SER A 9 -6.27 -11.42 -19.05
CA SER A 9 -6.53 -10.01 -19.34
C SER A 9 -5.95 -9.08 -18.28
N LEU A 10 -6.05 -9.45 -17.00
CA LEU A 10 -5.46 -8.67 -15.91
C LEU A 10 -3.94 -8.65 -15.99
N LYS A 11 -3.32 -9.77 -16.36
CA LYS A 11 -1.87 -9.85 -16.53
C LYS A 11 -1.41 -8.93 -17.65
N GLU A 12 -2.10 -8.96 -18.80
CA GLU A 12 -1.78 -8.08 -19.92
C GLU A 12 -1.92 -6.61 -19.52
N LEU A 13 -2.99 -6.26 -18.81
CA LEU A 13 -3.23 -4.91 -18.36
C LEU A 13 -2.10 -4.43 -17.44
N PHE A 14 -1.65 -5.27 -16.53
CA PHE A 14 -0.55 -4.94 -15.64
C PHE A 14 0.75 -4.71 -16.42
N MET A 15 1.04 -5.58 -17.39
CA MET A 15 2.23 -5.43 -18.22
C MET A 15 2.18 -4.14 -19.06
N ASP A 16 1.02 -3.79 -19.58
CA ASP A 16 0.84 -2.55 -20.32
C ASP A 16 1.12 -1.33 -19.45
N ILE A 17 0.63 -1.34 -18.20
CA ILE A 17 0.89 -0.26 -17.25
C ILE A 17 2.40 -0.14 -17.01
N LEU A 18 3.10 -1.26 -16.79
CA LEU A 18 4.54 -1.25 -16.54
C LEU A 18 5.34 -0.74 -17.74
N CYS A 19 4.92 -1.07 -18.98
CA CYS A 19 5.64 -0.67 -20.18
C CYS A 19 5.40 0.78 -20.57
N ASP A 20 4.20 1.31 -20.33
CA ASP A 20 3.80 2.62 -20.84
C ASP A 20 4.05 3.77 -19.87
N ASN A 21 4.52 3.49 -18.67
CA ASN A 21 4.67 4.50 -17.62
C ASN A 21 6.03 4.38 -16.95
N GLU A 22 6.50 5.50 -16.41
CA GLU A 22 7.69 5.51 -15.57
C GLU A 22 7.30 4.99 -14.18
N ILE A 23 7.98 3.95 -13.72
CA ILE A 23 7.65 3.23 -12.50
C ILE A 23 8.75 3.38 -11.47
N TYR A 24 8.38 3.74 -10.26
CA TYR A 24 9.27 3.79 -9.10
C TYR A 24 8.87 2.70 -8.12
N SER A 25 9.78 1.79 -7.80
CA SER A 25 9.54 0.73 -6.81
C SER A 25 9.95 1.19 -5.43
N PHE A 26 9.10 0.93 -4.45
CA PHE A 26 9.35 1.37 -3.08
C PHE A 26 8.59 0.48 -2.09
N CYS A 27 9.26 0.05 -1.03
CA CYS A 27 8.61 -0.68 0.06
C CYS A 27 8.69 0.15 1.35
N PRO A 28 7.58 0.72 1.83
CA PRO A 28 7.60 1.54 3.04
C PRO A 28 8.11 0.82 4.27
N GLU A 29 7.80 -0.47 4.42
CA GLU A 29 8.23 -1.23 5.58
C GLU A 29 9.75 -1.42 5.59
N VAL A 30 10.35 -1.78 4.46
CA VAL A 30 11.81 -1.94 4.34
C VAL A 30 12.49 -0.58 4.49
N SER A 31 11.97 0.44 3.84
CA SER A 31 12.53 1.80 3.92
C SER A 31 12.42 2.39 5.32
N GLY A 32 11.47 1.92 6.12
CA GLY A 32 11.34 2.29 7.52
C GLY A 32 12.29 1.54 8.44
N GLY A 33 13.14 0.66 7.91
CA GLY A 33 14.15 -0.05 8.67
C GLY A 33 13.80 -1.47 9.10
N LEU A 34 12.72 -2.03 8.59
CA LEU A 34 12.34 -3.42 8.92
C LEU A 34 13.14 -4.41 8.06
N PRO A 35 13.52 -5.56 8.62
CA PRO A 35 14.30 -6.55 7.89
C PRO A 35 13.50 -7.30 6.83
N ILE A 36 14.19 -8.04 5.96
CA ILE A 36 13.61 -8.97 5.00
C ILE A 36 14.17 -10.37 5.28
N PRO A 37 13.36 -11.41 5.53
CA PRO A 37 11.90 -11.34 5.75
C PRO A 37 11.57 -10.66 7.06
N ARG A 38 10.37 -10.07 7.15
CA ARG A 38 9.94 -9.43 8.37
C ARG A 38 8.76 -10.15 9.00
N ILE A 39 8.62 -9.97 10.31
CA ILE A 39 7.52 -10.56 11.07
C ILE A 39 6.24 -9.80 10.74
N PRO A 40 5.12 -10.49 10.47
CA PRO A 40 3.84 -9.81 10.20
C PRO A 40 3.46 -8.84 11.31
N ALA A 41 2.92 -7.69 10.92
CA ALA A 41 2.51 -6.64 11.85
C ALA A 41 1.08 -6.19 11.56
N GLU A 42 0.43 -5.62 12.57
CA GLU A 42 -0.90 -5.02 12.45
C GLU A 42 -0.99 -3.74 13.25
N ILE A 43 -1.88 -2.84 12.86
CA ILE A 43 -2.16 -1.63 13.64
C ILE A 43 -3.07 -2.04 14.79
N VAL A 44 -2.54 -2.00 16.01
CA VAL A 44 -3.30 -2.39 17.20
C VAL A 44 -4.02 -1.21 17.84
N LYS A 45 -3.63 0.00 17.53
CA LYS A 45 -4.34 1.22 17.93
C LYS A 45 -4.39 2.17 16.72
N ARG A 46 -5.60 2.52 16.28
CA ARG A 46 -5.82 3.32 15.07
C ARG A 46 -6.00 4.80 15.34
N ASP A 47 -6.28 5.18 16.58
CA ASP A 47 -6.36 6.60 16.97
C ASP A 47 -4.98 7.12 17.31
N LYS A 48 -4.78 8.42 17.17
CA LYS A 48 -3.50 9.04 17.52
C LYS A 48 -3.26 9.00 19.04
N PRO A 49 -2.08 8.61 19.49
CA PRO A 49 -0.96 8.12 18.69
C PRO A 49 -1.20 6.69 18.19
N PHE A 50 -0.88 6.44 16.93
CA PHE A 50 -1.00 5.10 16.35
C PHE A 50 -0.02 4.14 17.01
N ILE A 51 -0.43 2.87 17.13
CA ILE A 51 0.47 1.81 17.63
C ILE A 51 0.42 0.66 16.63
N VAL A 52 1.58 0.28 16.10
CA VAL A 52 1.76 -0.87 15.22
C VAL A 52 2.67 -1.87 15.95
N GLN A 53 2.21 -3.12 16.06
CA GLN A 53 2.99 -4.19 16.69
C GLN A 53 3.12 -5.36 15.72
N ASN A 54 4.24 -6.08 15.81
CA ASN A 54 4.39 -7.33 15.09
C ASN A 54 3.83 -8.50 15.92
N GLN A 55 3.86 -9.72 15.36
CA GLN A 55 3.34 -10.91 16.02
C GLN A 55 4.05 -11.23 17.35
N ASN A 56 5.26 -10.74 17.54
CA ASN A 56 6.02 -10.93 18.77
C ASN A 56 5.78 -9.80 19.78
N ALA A 57 4.73 -8.99 19.57
CA ALA A 57 4.36 -7.86 20.41
C ALA A 57 5.43 -6.77 20.50
N GLU A 58 6.32 -6.71 19.53
CA GLU A 58 7.30 -5.63 19.42
C GLU A 58 6.66 -4.41 18.75
N ASP A 59 6.90 -3.22 19.30
CA ASP A 59 6.38 -1.97 18.77
C ASP A 59 7.23 -1.55 17.56
N VAL A 60 6.62 -1.52 16.39
CA VAL A 60 7.27 -1.12 15.14
C VAL A 60 6.64 0.16 14.56
N THR A 61 5.96 0.93 15.38
CA THR A 61 5.24 2.14 14.97
C THR A 61 6.16 3.12 14.25
N ILE A 62 7.32 3.40 14.83
CA ILE A 62 8.28 4.38 14.25
C ILE A 62 8.74 3.92 12.87
N ASN A 63 8.96 2.62 12.70
CA ASN A 63 9.34 2.07 11.38
C ASN A 63 8.25 2.32 10.34
N PHE A 64 6.99 2.11 10.70
CA PHE A 64 5.86 2.34 9.79
C PHE A 64 5.66 3.83 9.49
N LEU A 65 5.79 4.69 10.49
CA LEU A 65 5.66 6.14 10.29
C LEU A 65 6.82 6.68 9.43
N LEU A 66 8.04 6.23 9.67
CA LEU A 66 9.19 6.61 8.86
C LEU A 66 9.05 6.15 7.42
N GLY A 67 8.61 4.91 7.21
CA GLY A 67 8.38 4.37 5.88
C GLY A 67 7.31 5.14 5.11
N ALA A 68 6.22 5.50 5.78
CA ALA A 68 5.16 6.30 5.18
C ALA A 68 5.69 7.69 4.75
N LYS A 69 6.47 8.34 5.61
CA LYS A 69 7.07 9.63 5.28
C LYS A 69 8.03 9.54 4.09
N LYS A 70 8.87 8.51 4.06
CA LYS A 70 9.79 8.30 2.94
C LYS A 70 9.05 8.05 1.63
N ALA A 71 7.93 7.33 1.67
CA ALA A 71 7.09 7.13 0.51
C ALA A 71 6.52 8.46 0.00
N LEU A 72 6.03 9.29 0.90
CA LEU A 72 5.53 10.62 0.53
C LEU A 72 6.63 11.49 -0.06
N ASP A 73 7.82 11.49 0.55
CA ASP A 73 8.95 12.27 0.05
C ASP A 73 9.33 11.85 -1.38
N LEU A 74 9.35 10.56 -1.66
CA LEU A 74 9.59 10.05 -3.01
C LEU A 74 8.52 10.56 -3.99
N CYS A 75 7.27 10.50 -3.60
CA CYS A 75 6.18 10.99 -4.44
C CYS A 75 6.31 12.47 -4.77
N LYS A 76 6.73 13.27 -3.80
CA LYS A 76 6.94 14.71 -4.01
C LYS A 76 8.14 14.98 -4.89
N GLU A 77 9.26 14.31 -4.63
CA GLU A 77 10.50 14.50 -5.40
C GLU A 77 10.33 14.14 -6.87
N GLU A 78 9.61 13.06 -7.15
CA GLU A 78 9.44 12.54 -8.50
C GLU A 78 8.10 12.96 -9.11
N ASN A 79 7.35 13.82 -8.45
CA ASN A 79 6.05 14.31 -8.90
C ASN A 79 5.07 13.17 -9.23
N ILE A 80 5.05 12.16 -8.37
CA ILE A 80 4.17 11.00 -8.51
C ILE A 80 2.76 11.39 -8.05
N LYS A 81 1.76 11.09 -8.87
CA LYS A 81 0.36 11.41 -8.57
C LYS A 81 -0.49 10.19 -8.30
N VAL A 82 0.03 9.01 -8.58
CA VAL A 82 -0.71 7.76 -8.43
C VAL A 82 0.20 6.67 -7.86
N ALA A 83 -0.33 5.86 -6.95
CA ALA A 83 0.43 4.77 -6.35
C ALA A 83 -0.37 3.47 -6.40
N LEU A 84 0.31 2.39 -6.72
CA LEU A 84 -0.21 1.03 -6.66
C LEU A 84 0.39 0.37 -5.41
N LEU A 85 -0.45 0.10 -4.43
CA LEU A 85 -0.03 -0.40 -3.13
C LEU A 85 -0.63 -1.78 -2.87
N LYS A 86 0.02 -2.55 -2.00
CA LYS A 86 -0.46 -3.88 -1.65
C LYS A 86 -1.67 -3.80 -0.72
N ALA A 87 -2.73 -4.54 -1.07
CA ALA A 87 -3.94 -4.59 -0.28
C ALA A 87 -3.71 -5.19 1.12
N ASN A 88 -4.50 -4.74 2.07
CA ASN A 88 -4.65 -5.28 3.42
C ASN A 88 -3.48 -5.09 4.38
N SER A 89 -2.36 -4.56 3.95
CA SER A 89 -1.22 -4.37 4.85
C SER A 89 -1.42 -3.18 5.78
N PRO A 90 -0.79 -3.17 6.97
CA PRO A 90 -0.87 -2.04 7.89
C PRO A 90 -0.21 -0.77 7.35
N SER A 91 0.67 -0.89 6.37
CA SER A 91 1.28 0.25 5.71
C SER A 91 0.48 0.68 4.48
N CYS A 92 0.16 -0.24 3.60
CA CYS A 92 -0.29 0.03 2.24
C CYS A 92 -1.75 -0.25 1.94
N GLY A 93 -2.50 -0.87 2.85
CA GLY A 93 -3.91 -1.17 2.62
C GLY A 93 -4.72 0.10 2.40
N ASN A 94 -5.42 0.19 1.27
CA ASN A 94 -6.18 1.39 0.94
C ASN A 94 -7.68 1.27 1.19
N ILE A 95 -8.21 0.06 1.30
CA ILE A 95 -9.65 -0.19 1.53
C ILE A 95 -9.84 -0.91 2.85
N LYS A 96 -9.08 -1.98 3.09
CA LYS A 96 -9.17 -2.78 4.30
C LYS A 96 -7.77 -3.04 4.86
N ILE A 97 -7.72 -3.24 6.18
CA ILE A 97 -6.50 -3.70 6.87
C ILE A 97 -6.92 -4.73 7.91
N TYR A 98 -5.94 -5.48 8.44
CA TYR A 98 -6.20 -6.37 9.55
C TYR A 98 -6.50 -5.56 10.81
N ASP A 99 -7.36 -6.11 11.67
CA ASP A 99 -7.97 -5.35 12.78
C ASP A 99 -7.09 -5.15 14.02
N GLY A 100 -5.90 -5.73 14.03
CA GLY A 100 -4.96 -5.60 15.16
C GLY A 100 -5.01 -6.74 16.17
N THR A 101 -5.88 -7.73 15.96
CA THR A 101 -6.01 -8.88 16.88
C THR A 101 -5.18 -10.08 16.47
N PHE A 102 -4.53 -10.03 15.30
CA PHE A 102 -3.77 -11.14 14.70
C PHE A 102 -4.62 -12.39 14.48
N SER A 103 -5.89 -12.18 14.10
CA SER A 103 -6.87 -13.24 13.89
C SER A 103 -7.31 -13.36 12.42
N ASN A 104 -6.57 -12.76 11.48
CA ASN A 104 -6.92 -12.70 10.06
C ASN A 104 -8.26 -12.01 9.77
N THR A 105 -8.67 -11.10 10.64
CA THR A 105 -9.92 -10.35 10.50
C THR A 105 -9.65 -9.00 9.85
N LEU A 106 -10.32 -8.71 8.73
CA LEU A 106 -10.18 -7.44 8.02
C LEU A 106 -11.27 -6.45 8.44
N ILE A 107 -10.92 -5.18 8.51
CA ILE A 107 -11.84 -4.08 8.78
C ILE A 107 -11.68 -2.99 7.72
N ASP A 108 -12.71 -2.18 7.56
CA ASP A 108 -12.67 -1.03 6.66
C ASP A 108 -11.82 0.06 7.29
N SER A 109 -10.60 0.19 6.82
CA SER A 109 -9.66 1.21 7.29
C SER A 109 -8.49 1.27 6.33
N GLN A 110 -7.53 2.15 6.60
CA GLN A 110 -6.38 2.37 5.74
C GLN A 110 -5.07 2.19 6.51
N GLY A 111 -4.06 1.68 5.81
CA GLY A 111 -2.71 1.63 6.35
C GLY A 111 -2.09 3.01 6.45
N LEU A 112 -1.02 3.13 7.21
CA LEU A 112 -0.42 4.44 7.51
C LEU A 112 0.13 5.13 6.26
N THR A 113 0.79 4.41 5.36
CA THR A 113 1.29 4.97 4.11
C THR A 113 0.15 5.36 3.18
N ALA A 114 -0.83 4.47 2.99
CA ALA A 114 -1.97 4.75 2.12
C ALA A 114 -2.70 6.01 2.58
N LYS A 115 -2.95 6.14 3.87
CA LYS A 115 -3.64 7.30 4.43
C LYS A 115 -2.84 8.59 4.21
N LEU A 116 -1.54 8.56 4.47
CA LEU A 116 -0.69 9.74 4.31
C LEU A 116 -0.62 10.19 2.86
N LEU A 117 -0.45 9.26 1.92
CA LEU A 117 -0.41 9.59 0.50
C LEU A 117 -1.76 10.16 0.03
N LYS A 118 -2.86 9.56 0.46
CA LYS A 118 -4.19 10.05 0.09
C LYS A 118 -4.46 11.45 0.61
N GLU A 119 -4.03 11.75 1.83
CA GLU A 119 -4.16 13.07 2.42
C GLU A 119 -3.36 14.14 1.65
N ASN A 120 -2.37 13.72 0.88
CA ASN A 120 -1.54 14.58 0.04
C ASN A 120 -1.91 14.50 -1.44
N GLU A 121 -3.17 14.13 -1.73
CA GLU A 121 -3.76 14.16 -3.07
C GLU A 121 -3.12 13.17 -4.05
N ILE A 122 -2.57 12.07 -3.54
CA ILE A 122 -2.06 10.99 -4.38
C ILE A 122 -3.16 9.92 -4.47
N GLU A 123 -3.55 9.55 -5.71
CA GLU A 123 -4.53 8.50 -5.92
C GLU A 123 -3.92 7.14 -5.62
N ILE A 124 -4.64 6.33 -4.85
CA ILE A 124 -4.17 5.03 -4.40
C ILE A 124 -5.03 3.91 -4.98
N PHE A 125 -4.36 2.92 -5.55
CA PHE A 125 -5.00 1.69 -6.02
C PHE A 125 -4.25 0.50 -5.44
N ASN A 126 -4.93 -0.65 -5.32
CA ASN A 126 -4.26 -1.89 -4.93
C ASN A 126 -4.27 -2.88 -6.10
N GLU A 127 -3.62 -4.04 -5.92
CA GLU A 127 -3.46 -5.04 -6.97
C GLU A 127 -4.78 -5.63 -7.47
N GLU A 128 -5.86 -5.46 -6.73
CA GLU A 128 -7.20 -5.90 -7.13
C GLU A 128 -7.95 -4.84 -7.92
N GLN A 129 -7.35 -3.66 -8.09
CA GLN A 129 -7.96 -2.50 -8.76
C GLN A 129 -7.20 -2.10 -10.03
N LEU A 130 -6.57 -3.04 -10.70
CA LEU A 130 -5.77 -2.74 -11.89
C LEU A 130 -6.58 -2.12 -13.03
N GLN A 131 -7.84 -2.52 -13.19
CA GLN A 131 -8.71 -1.94 -14.22
C GLN A 131 -9.01 -0.48 -13.93
N GLU A 132 -9.29 -0.15 -12.69
CA GLU A 132 -9.55 1.22 -12.26
C GLU A 132 -8.28 2.07 -12.41
N LEU A 133 -7.12 1.52 -12.08
CA LEU A 133 -5.84 2.19 -12.25
C LEU A 133 -5.57 2.49 -13.71
N ALA A 134 -5.77 1.53 -14.60
CA ALA A 134 -5.56 1.74 -16.02
C ALA A 134 -6.47 2.83 -16.58
N LYS A 135 -7.74 2.81 -16.18
CA LYS A 135 -8.71 3.83 -16.57
C LYS A 135 -8.29 5.22 -16.07
N TYR A 136 -7.83 5.31 -14.83
CA TYR A 136 -7.36 6.57 -14.27
C TYR A 136 -6.16 7.13 -15.05
N ILE A 137 -5.20 6.29 -15.34
CA ILE A 137 -4.00 6.70 -16.10
C ILE A 137 -4.38 7.22 -17.48
N LYS A 138 -5.26 6.51 -18.18
CA LYS A 138 -5.74 6.94 -19.51
C LYS A 138 -6.45 8.30 -19.46
N THR A 139 -7.28 8.50 -18.44
CA THR A 139 -8.09 9.71 -18.32
C THR A 139 -7.24 10.93 -17.96
N ASN A 140 -6.14 10.72 -17.23
CA ASN A 140 -5.32 11.80 -16.69
C ASN A 140 -3.96 11.97 -17.37
N LYS A 141 -3.79 11.38 -18.53
CA LYS A 141 -2.58 11.60 -19.34
C LYS A 141 -2.64 12.89 -20.12
#